data_a39ed58149b2a2b6da690d5f74ab56b1
#
_entry.id   a39ed58149b2a2b6da690d5f74ab56b1
#
_cell.length_a   1.000
_cell.length_b   1.000
_cell.length_c   1.000
_cell.angle_alpha   90.00
_cell.angle_beta   90.00
_cell.angle_gamma   90.00
#
_symmetry.space_group_name_H-M   'P 1'
#
loop_
_entity.id
_entity.type
_entity.pdbx_description
1 polymer ?
#
loop_
_entity_poly.entity_id
_entity_poly.type
_entity_poly.pdbx_seq_one_letter_code
_entity_poly.pdbx_strand_id
1 'polypeptide(L)'
;MGICPNCGSWVDDGDICMNCGGSGSYSYGHDDNPDDIEINPTYSKRDEYANKAWNYYMDFKDEDALYYINLALDLDDKHSNNWNKKAIILESFKRYEESEKCYNRSLELAKQDVVYDNKARMLLTWSHQLLDESKELPNGLTKIKEAEQKIIKAMNALPADSDEDINKYLRMRDTINFYIGYENKFQSNLETLKQYDKSELFTITGRQFYRNKINLTLGLPLKLVKEPDNEFDKDAIAVYAQDEKIGYVANNDYTKYKLTSSASELQDKIEDNAKGSYLFYLDRYAEIQFNIGRIIKN
;
A
#
# COMPACT_ATOMS: atom_id res chain seq x y z
N MET A 1 25.42 -6.48 -36.14
CA MET A 1 25.00 -7.17 -34.89
C MET A 1 26.23 -7.61 -34.14
N GLY A 2 26.40 -7.19 -32.92
CA GLY A 2 27.50 -7.57 -32.04
C GLY A 2 27.01 -8.03 -30.69
N ILE A 3 27.91 -8.57 -29.88
CA ILE A 3 27.57 -8.94 -28.48
C ILE A 3 27.95 -7.78 -27.57
N CYS A 4 27.02 -7.34 -26.73
CA CYS A 4 27.28 -6.30 -25.74
C CYS A 4 28.36 -6.76 -24.75
N PRO A 5 29.49 -6.06 -24.63
CA PRO A 5 30.58 -6.45 -23.73
C PRO A 5 30.20 -6.37 -22.26
N ASN A 6 29.15 -5.60 -21.92
CA ASN A 6 28.69 -5.43 -20.54
C ASN A 6 27.76 -6.54 -20.06
N CYS A 7 26.96 -7.16 -20.94
CA CYS A 7 25.94 -8.13 -20.54
C CYS A 7 25.79 -9.35 -21.43
N GLY A 8 26.56 -9.45 -22.55
CA GLY A 8 26.50 -10.57 -23.46
C GLY A 8 25.27 -10.61 -24.37
N SER A 9 24.40 -9.61 -24.34
CA SER A 9 23.20 -9.57 -25.21
C SER A 9 23.56 -9.16 -26.63
N TRP A 10 22.78 -9.66 -27.61
CA TRP A 10 22.90 -9.21 -28.99
C TRP A 10 22.40 -7.79 -29.17
N VAL A 11 23.18 -6.95 -29.87
CA VAL A 11 22.87 -5.53 -30.14
C VAL A 11 23.16 -5.23 -31.59
N ASP A 12 22.34 -4.42 -32.23
CA ASP A 12 22.65 -3.92 -33.59
C ASP A 12 23.73 -2.84 -33.52
N ASP A 13 24.53 -2.72 -34.59
CA ASP A 13 25.64 -1.78 -34.65
C ASP A 13 25.18 -0.34 -34.42
N GLY A 14 25.70 0.30 -33.38
CA GLY A 14 25.42 1.68 -33.03
C GLY A 14 24.29 1.86 -32.03
N ASP A 15 23.61 0.79 -31.61
CA ASP A 15 22.51 0.88 -30.67
C ASP A 15 22.93 0.75 -29.18
N ILE A 16 22.15 1.35 -28.31
CA ILE A 16 22.29 1.14 -26.87
C ILE A 16 21.80 -0.27 -26.54
N CYS A 17 22.57 -1.03 -25.77
CA CYS A 17 22.15 -2.33 -25.32
C CYS A 17 20.89 -2.25 -24.47
N MET A 18 19.77 -2.70 -25.00
CA MET A 18 18.46 -2.67 -24.31
C MET A 18 18.44 -3.43 -22.97
N ASN A 19 19.42 -4.34 -22.76
CA ASN A 19 19.48 -5.17 -21.56
C ASN A 19 20.34 -4.55 -20.43
N CYS A 20 21.28 -3.65 -20.73
CA CYS A 20 22.16 -3.07 -19.71
C CYS A 20 22.41 -1.56 -19.86
N GLY A 21 21.81 -0.92 -20.87
CA GLY A 21 22.01 0.52 -21.13
C GLY A 21 23.43 0.91 -21.56
N GLY A 22 24.30 -0.06 -21.82
CA GLY A 22 25.69 0.21 -22.24
C GLY A 22 25.75 0.77 -23.67
N SER A 23 26.21 2.02 -23.83
CA SER A 23 26.56 2.58 -25.12
C SER A 23 28.04 2.32 -25.37
N GLY A 24 28.35 1.50 -26.33
CA GLY A 24 29.73 1.24 -26.81
C GLY A 24 29.75 1.15 -28.31
N SER A 25 30.68 1.88 -28.95
CA SER A 25 30.97 1.65 -30.38
C SER A 25 31.63 0.27 -30.52
N TYR A 26 30.87 -0.65 -31.05
CA TYR A 26 31.36 -1.97 -31.40
C TYR A 26 32.14 -1.84 -32.70
N SER A 27 33.44 -1.55 -32.63
CA SER A 27 34.30 -1.63 -33.77
C SER A 27 34.70 -3.08 -34.00
N TYR A 28 34.22 -3.69 -35.08
CA TYR A 28 34.92 -4.81 -35.67
C TYR A 28 36.23 -4.26 -36.19
N GLY A 29 37.30 -4.32 -35.40
CA GLY A 29 38.66 -4.21 -35.87
C GLY A 29 38.98 -5.43 -36.69
N HIS A 30 39.03 -5.31 -38.01
CA HIS A 30 39.81 -6.21 -38.83
C HIS A 30 41.26 -6.00 -38.39
N ASP A 31 41.92 -7.12 -38.08
CA ASP A 31 43.36 -7.28 -37.86
C ASP A 31 43.91 -7.20 -36.43
N ASP A 32 43.22 -7.72 -35.45
CA ASP A 32 43.88 -8.11 -34.19
C ASP A 32 43.83 -9.63 -34.02
N ASN A 33 44.99 -10.21 -33.83
CA ASN A 33 45.22 -11.64 -33.63
C ASN A 33 44.42 -12.11 -32.40
N PRO A 34 43.51 -13.11 -32.50
CA PRO A 34 42.66 -13.55 -31.38
C PRO A 34 43.44 -14.14 -30.21
N ASP A 35 44.74 -14.28 -30.31
CA ASP A 35 45.59 -14.88 -29.27
C ASP A 35 46.13 -13.86 -28.24
N ASP A 36 45.90 -12.53 -28.41
CA ASP A 36 46.49 -11.50 -27.55
C ASP A 36 45.53 -10.83 -26.54
N ILE A 37 44.28 -11.28 -26.46
CA ILE A 37 43.36 -10.79 -25.43
C ILE A 37 43.50 -11.66 -24.18
N GLU A 38 44.35 -11.26 -23.22
CA GLU A 38 44.34 -11.78 -21.87
C GLU A 38 42.98 -11.43 -21.22
N ILE A 39 41.97 -12.27 -21.44
CA ILE A 39 40.71 -12.17 -20.72
C ILE A 39 41.04 -12.54 -19.29
N ASN A 40 40.97 -11.53 -18.36
CA ASN A 40 41.13 -11.78 -16.96
C ASN A 40 40.09 -12.86 -16.53
N PRO A 41 40.54 -14.06 -16.12
CA PRO A 41 39.62 -15.18 -15.87
C PRO A 41 38.61 -14.88 -14.76
N THR A 42 38.90 -13.92 -13.91
CA THR A 42 37.97 -13.44 -12.85
C THR A 42 36.76 -12.70 -13.42
N TYR A 43 36.98 -11.85 -14.44
CA TYR A 43 35.89 -11.15 -15.12
C TYR A 43 34.99 -12.11 -15.93
N SER A 44 35.57 -13.06 -16.64
CA SER A 44 34.83 -14.08 -17.36
C SER A 44 33.92 -14.91 -16.43
N LYS A 45 34.44 -15.31 -15.29
CA LYS A 45 33.67 -16.12 -14.33
C LYS A 45 32.59 -15.29 -13.59
N ARG A 46 32.89 -14.03 -13.28
CA ARG A 46 31.89 -13.07 -12.76
C ARG A 46 30.70 -12.95 -13.69
N ASP A 47 30.98 -12.76 -15.00
CA ASP A 47 29.93 -12.57 -16.00
C ASP A 47 29.13 -13.85 -16.22
N GLU A 48 29.78 -15.01 -16.18
CA GLU A 48 29.09 -16.31 -16.18
C GLU A 48 28.09 -16.41 -15.02
N TYR A 49 28.51 -16.09 -13.80
CA TYR A 49 27.61 -16.12 -12.65
C TYR A 49 26.49 -15.09 -12.73
N ALA A 50 26.77 -13.87 -13.19
CA ALA A 50 25.76 -12.83 -13.37
C ALA A 50 24.71 -13.20 -14.44
N ASN A 51 25.12 -13.89 -15.51
CA ASN A 51 24.23 -14.41 -16.54
C ASN A 51 23.41 -15.61 -16.05
N LYS A 52 24.02 -16.52 -15.28
CA LYS A 52 23.29 -17.60 -14.62
C LYS A 52 22.23 -17.06 -13.67
N ALA A 53 22.57 -16.07 -12.85
CA ALA A 53 21.62 -15.43 -11.94
C ALA A 53 20.43 -14.87 -12.70
N TRP A 54 20.68 -14.16 -13.81
CA TRP A 54 19.62 -13.58 -14.60
C TRP A 54 18.72 -14.63 -15.26
N ASN A 55 19.31 -15.72 -15.79
CA ASN A 55 18.54 -16.83 -16.35
C ASN A 55 17.67 -17.51 -15.29
N TYR A 56 18.19 -17.76 -14.09
CA TYR A 56 17.40 -18.31 -12.99
C TYR A 56 16.26 -17.39 -12.58
N TYR A 57 16.50 -16.07 -12.51
CA TYR A 57 15.46 -15.09 -12.25
C TYR A 57 14.34 -15.13 -13.29
N MET A 58 14.70 -15.20 -14.59
CA MET A 58 13.73 -15.32 -15.67
C MET A 58 12.94 -16.65 -15.64
N ASP A 59 13.52 -17.70 -15.07
CA ASP A 59 12.88 -19.00 -14.82
C ASP A 59 12.09 -19.06 -13.49
N PHE A 60 11.94 -17.93 -12.76
CA PHE A 60 11.31 -17.84 -11.45
C PHE A 60 11.96 -18.71 -10.37
N LYS A 61 13.28 -18.92 -10.47
CA LYS A 61 14.11 -19.63 -9.49
C LYS A 61 14.91 -18.63 -8.66
N ASP A 62 14.18 -17.87 -7.86
CA ASP A 62 14.70 -16.67 -7.18
C ASP A 62 15.86 -16.98 -6.21
N GLU A 63 15.81 -18.12 -5.48
CA GLU A 63 16.89 -18.55 -4.59
C GLU A 63 18.19 -18.81 -5.34
N ASP A 64 18.11 -19.54 -6.46
CA ASP A 64 19.27 -19.81 -7.31
C ASP A 64 19.80 -18.50 -7.93
N ALA A 65 18.89 -17.63 -8.36
CA ALA A 65 19.26 -16.32 -8.89
C ALA A 65 20.02 -15.50 -7.84
N LEU A 66 19.53 -15.46 -6.60
CA LEU A 66 20.19 -14.75 -5.50
C LEU A 66 21.54 -15.36 -5.15
N TYR A 67 21.64 -16.67 -5.16
CA TYR A 67 22.90 -17.36 -4.94
C TYR A 67 23.96 -16.99 -5.97
N TYR A 68 23.64 -17.09 -7.29
CA TYR A 68 24.61 -16.82 -8.35
C TYR A 68 24.96 -15.32 -8.45
N ILE A 69 24.04 -14.39 -8.18
CA ILE A 69 24.39 -12.96 -8.21
C ILE A 69 25.31 -12.60 -7.05
N ASN A 70 25.19 -13.26 -5.89
CA ASN A 70 26.14 -13.08 -4.79
C ASN A 70 27.53 -13.58 -5.18
N LEU A 71 27.65 -14.76 -5.81
CA LEU A 71 28.93 -15.25 -6.31
C LEU A 71 29.59 -14.31 -7.33
N ALA A 72 28.79 -13.67 -8.18
CA ALA A 72 29.31 -12.67 -9.12
C ALA A 72 29.85 -11.42 -8.38
N LEU A 73 29.16 -10.96 -7.35
CA LEU A 73 29.56 -9.82 -6.53
C LEU A 73 30.76 -10.13 -5.61
N ASP A 74 30.90 -11.37 -5.14
CA ASP A 74 32.07 -11.81 -4.38
C ASP A 74 33.36 -11.76 -5.23
N LEU A 75 33.25 -11.94 -6.55
CA LEU A 75 34.37 -11.81 -7.47
C LEU A 75 34.68 -10.34 -7.84
N ASP A 76 33.64 -9.50 -7.95
CA ASP A 76 33.79 -8.09 -8.29
C ASP A 76 32.59 -7.28 -7.75
N ASP A 77 32.78 -6.66 -6.60
CA ASP A 77 31.79 -5.81 -5.91
C ASP A 77 31.68 -4.40 -6.49
N LYS A 78 32.53 -4.05 -7.48
CA LYS A 78 32.53 -2.75 -8.15
C LYS A 78 31.75 -2.74 -9.45
N HIS A 79 31.14 -3.85 -9.84
CA HIS A 79 30.34 -3.94 -11.05
C HIS A 79 28.89 -3.47 -10.79
N SER A 80 28.60 -2.25 -11.21
CA SER A 80 27.30 -1.56 -10.95
C SER A 80 26.09 -2.39 -11.39
N ASN A 81 26.12 -2.98 -12.59
CA ASN A 81 25.00 -3.76 -13.12
C ASN A 81 24.68 -5.01 -12.30
N ASN A 82 25.67 -5.64 -11.65
CA ASN A 82 25.41 -6.80 -10.77
C ASN A 82 24.65 -6.39 -9.51
N TRP A 83 24.91 -5.20 -8.99
CA TRP A 83 24.13 -4.64 -7.89
C TRP A 83 22.70 -4.32 -8.33
N ASN A 84 22.49 -3.78 -9.54
CA ASN A 84 21.16 -3.58 -10.12
C ASN A 84 20.41 -4.91 -10.28
N LYS A 85 21.05 -5.95 -10.86
CA LYS A 85 20.44 -7.29 -10.96
C LYS A 85 20.07 -7.87 -9.59
N LYS A 86 20.96 -7.74 -8.59
CA LYS A 86 20.67 -8.20 -7.22
C LYS A 86 19.47 -7.47 -6.63
N ALA A 87 19.35 -6.17 -6.86
CA ALA A 87 18.21 -5.40 -6.40
C ALA A 87 16.90 -5.93 -6.97
N ILE A 88 16.85 -6.17 -8.29
CA ILE A 88 15.69 -6.74 -8.99
C ILE A 88 15.32 -8.13 -8.43
N ILE A 89 16.32 -9.00 -8.23
CA ILE A 89 16.10 -10.32 -7.64
C ILE A 89 15.53 -10.23 -6.22
N LEU A 90 15.98 -9.27 -5.41
CA LEU A 90 15.47 -9.07 -4.05
C LEU A 90 14.02 -8.58 -4.02
N GLU A 91 13.53 -7.94 -5.08
CA GLU A 91 12.12 -7.53 -5.19
C GLU A 91 11.17 -8.73 -5.23
N SER A 92 11.54 -9.84 -5.89
CA SER A 92 10.71 -11.06 -5.92
C SER A 92 10.47 -11.65 -4.52
N PHE A 93 11.44 -11.47 -3.61
CA PHE A 93 11.30 -11.82 -2.20
C PHE A 93 10.61 -10.74 -1.35
N LYS A 94 10.19 -9.61 -1.93
CA LYS A 94 9.67 -8.42 -1.22
C LYS A 94 10.67 -7.85 -0.18
N ARG A 95 11.97 -8.09 -0.38
CA ARG A 95 13.06 -7.59 0.48
C ARG A 95 13.45 -6.18 0.04
N TYR A 96 12.50 -5.26 0.09
CA TYR A 96 12.64 -3.93 -0.50
C TYR A 96 13.72 -3.06 0.13
N GLU A 97 13.96 -3.16 1.45
CA GLU A 97 15.04 -2.42 2.11
C GLU A 97 16.41 -2.84 1.59
N GLU A 98 16.60 -4.13 1.33
CA GLU A 98 17.85 -4.65 0.80
C GLU A 98 17.97 -4.34 -0.69
N SER A 99 16.88 -4.43 -1.43
CA SER A 99 16.82 -4.00 -2.83
C SER A 99 17.21 -2.54 -2.97
N GLU A 100 16.66 -1.65 -2.14
CA GLU A 100 16.99 -0.22 -2.15
C GLU A 100 18.48 0.04 -1.91
N LYS A 101 19.10 -0.69 -0.95
CA LYS A 101 20.54 -0.61 -0.70
C LYS A 101 21.36 -1.04 -1.93
N CYS A 102 20.92 -2.10 -2.62
CA CYS A 102 21.59 -2.56 -3.83
C CYS A 102 21.47 -1.54 -4.98
N TYR A 103 20.29 -0.95 -5.19
CA TYR A 103 20.14 0.15 -6.16
C TYR A 103 21.02 1.35 -5.83
N ASN A 104 21.07 1.75 -4.56
CA ASN A 104 21.94 2.84 -4.13
C ASN A 104 23.41 2.52 -4.42
N ARG A 105 23.86 1.30 -4.11
CA ARG A 105 25.23 0.86 -4.41
C ARG A 105 25.52 0.85 -5.91
N SER A 106 24.57 0.39 -6.73
CA SER A 106 24.68 0.47 -8.18
C SER A 106 24.89 1.90 -8.67
N LEU A 107 24.08 2.85 -8.17
CA LEU A 107 24.14 4.26 -8.54
C LEU A 107 25.39 5.00 -8.01
N GLU A 108 25.95 4.58 -6.87
CA GLU A 108 27.24 5.06 -6.37
C GLU A 108 28.40 4.69 -7.30
N LEU A 109 28.35 3.48 -7.88
CA LEU A 109 29.37 2.96 -8.78
C LEU A 109 29.24 3.57 -10.19
N ALA A 110 28.02 3.67 -10.69
CA ALA A 110 27.72 4.28 -12.00
C ALA A 110 26.30 4.83 -12.01
N LYS A 111 26.16 6.11 -12.36
CA LYS A 111 24.85 6.73 -12.58
C LYS A 111 24.27 6.27 -13.90
N GLN A 112 23.17 5.54 -13.85
CA GLN A 112 22.49 4.97 -15.03
C GLN A 112 20.97 5.21 -14.88
N ASP A 113 20.35 5.78 -15.90
CA ASP A 113 18.92 6.14 -15.86
C ASP A 113 18.04 4.92 -15.63
N VAL A 114 18.35 3.79 -16.27
CA VAL A 114 17.64 2.51 -16.05
C VAL A 114 17.65 2.07 -14.58
N VAL A 115 18.68 2.38 -13.81
CA VAL A 115 18.75 2.03 -12.37
C VAL A 115 17.87 2.97 -11.55
N TYR A 116 17.80 4.25 -11.92
CA TYR A 116 16.87 5.19 -11.30
C TYR A 116 15.42 4.77 -11.56
N ASP A 117 15.07 4.39 -12.80
CA ASP A 117 13.74 3.92 -13.17
C ASP A 117 13.36 2.62 -12.43
N ASN A 118 14.27 1.65 -12.37
CA ASN A 118 14.06 0.40 -11.63
C ASN A 118 13.81 0.70 -10.13
N LYS A 119 14.65 1.54 -9.53
CA LYS A 119 14.48 1.94 -8.13
C LYS A 119 13.17 2.66 -7.89
N ALA A 120 12.75 3.57 -8.78
CA ALA A 120 11.48 4.26 -8.65
C ALA A 120 10.30 3.29 -8.74
N ARG A 121 10.32 2.33 -9.68
CA ARG A 121 9.29 1.28 -9.79
C ARG A 121 9.22 0.39 -8.54
N MET A 122 10.36 0.00 -8.00
CA MET A 122 10.44 -0.75 -6.75
C MET A 122 9.81 0.03 -5.60
N LEU A 123 10.13 1.31 -5.43
CA LEU A 123 9.58 2.17 -4.39
C LEU A 123 8.05 2.37 -4.54
N LEU A 124 7.56 2.45 -5.77
CA LEU A 124 6.12 2.47 -6.06
C LEU A 124 5.45 1.16 -5.61
N THR A 125 6.03 0.02 -5.95
CA THR A 125 5.53 -1.31 -5.54
C THR A 125 5.54 -1.46 -4.02
N TRP A 126 6.61 -1.03 -3.38
CA TRP A 126 6.70 -1.04 -1.92
C TRP A 126 5.65 -0.14 -1.26
N SER A 127 5.39 1.06 -1.84
CA SER A 127 4.35 1.94 -1.30
C SER A 127 2.95 1.32 -1.40
N HIS A 128 2.64 0.57 -2.47
CA HIS A 128 1.40 -0.20 -2.57
C HIS A 128 1.29 -1.25 -1.45
N GLN A 129 2.35 -2.03 -1.23
CA GLN A 129 2.34 -3.05 -0.17
C GLN A 129 2.13 -2.41 1.22
N LEU A 130 2.83 -1.33 1.54
CA LEU A 130 2.67 -0.62 2.81
C LEU A 130 1.24 -0.09 3.01
N LEU A 131 0.61 0.39 1.93
CA LEU A 131 -0.78 0.82 1.97
C LEU A 131 -1.73 -0.34 2.23
N ASP A 132 -1.49 -1.51 1.63
CA ASP A 132 -2.31 -2.70 1.90
C ASP A 132 -2.11 -3.21 3.33
N GLU A 133 -0.86 -3.30 3.81
CA GLU A 133 -0.56 -3.65 5.20
C GLU A 133 -1.22 -2.71 6.21
N SER A 134 -1.40 -1.43 5.86
CA SER A 134 -2.01 -0.45 6.74
C SER A 134 -3.47 -0.76 7.08
N LYS A 135 -4.19 -1.43 6.18
CA LYS A 135 -5.60 -1.79 6.33
C LYS A 135 -5.81 -2.82 7.43
N GLU A 136 -4.84 -3.72 7.60
CA GLU A 136 -4.88 -4.79 8.60
C GLU A 136 -4.59 -4.30 10.03
N LEU A 137 -4.09 -3.09 10.19
CA LEU A 137 -3.70 -2.55 11.49
C LEU A 137 -4.87 -1.80 12.14
N PRO A 138 -5.02 -1.85 13.49
CA PRO A 138 -6.00 -1.03 14.22
C PRO A 138 -5.82 0.48 13.97
N ASN A 139 -4.58 0.92 13.73
CA ASN A 139 -4.23 2.25 13.27
C ASN A 139 -3.17 2.13 12.17
N GLY A 140 -3.57 2.36 10.94
CA GLY A 140 -2.72 2.23 9.76
C GLY A 140 -1.86 3.46 9.46
N LEU A 141 -2.04 4.57 10.18
CA LEU A 141 -1.47 5.87 9.81
C LEU A 141 0.06 5.85 9.64
N THR A 142 0.76 5.10 10.49
CA THR A 142 2.23 4.98 10.40
C THR A 142 2.65 4.35 9.06
N LYS A 143 2.01 3.24 8.69
CA LYS A 143 2.29 2.54 7.42
C LYS A 143 1.92 3.39 6.20
N ILE A 144 0.82 4.12 6.26
CA ILE A 144 0.40 5.03 5.18
C ILE A 144 1.44 6.16 4.99
N LYS A 145 1.98 6.71 6.08
CA LYS A 145 3.04 7.71 6.03
C LYS A 145 4.38 7.14 5.53
N GLU A 146 4.70 5.89 5.86
CA GLU A 146 5.84 5.20 5.23
C GLU A 146 5.65 5.07 3.73
N ALA A 147 4.46 4.67 3.26
CA ALA A 147 4.12 4.60 1.84
C ALA A 147 4.26 5.97 1.15
N GLU A 148 3.82 7.06 1.81
CA GLU A 148 4.00 8.42 1.32
C GLU A 148 5.48 8.77 1.12
N GLN A 149 6.33 8.44 2.08
CA GLN A 149 7.77 8.68 1.96
C GLN A 149 8.39 7.91 0.80
N LYS A 150 7.95 6.65 0.55
CA LYS A 150 8.45 5.85 -0.56
C LYS A 150 8.05 6.44 -1.91
N ILE A 151 6.80 6.91 -2.06
CA ILE A 151 6.36 7.50 -3.34
C ILE A 151 7.03 8.86 -3.61
N ILE A 152 7.24 9.69 -2.59
CA ILE A 152 8.00 10.93 -2.73
C ILE A 152 9.43 10.63 -3.16
N LYS A 153 10.06 9.62 -2.54
CA LYS A 153 11.42 9.19 -2.87
C LYS A 153 11.52 8.65 -4.29
N ALA A 154 10.50 7.89 -4.75
CA ALA A 154 10.41 7.42 -6.11
C ALA A 154 10.36 8.56 -7.12
N MET A 155 9.46 9.54 -6.91
CA MET A 155 9.32 10.70 -7.79
C MET A 155 10.60 11.55 -7.85
N ASN A 156 11.30 11.71 -6.72
CA ASN A 156 12.57 12.47 -6.66
C ASN A 156 13.75 11.70 -7.29
N ALA A 157 13.65 10.39 -7.46
CA ALA A 157 14.68 9.57 -8.06
C ALA A 157 14.62 9.56 -9.60
N LEU A 158 13.42 9.81 -10.18
CA LEU A 158 13.26 9.77 -11.63
C LEU A 158 14.08 10.85 -12.34
N PRO A 159 14.86 10.52 -13.37
CA PRO A 159 15.50 11.49 -14.24
C PRO A 159 14.47 12.40 -14.92
N ALA A 160 14.87 13.61 -15.30
CA ALA A 160 13.96 14.57 -15.93
C ALA A 160 13.47 14.12 -17.33
N ASP A 161 14.24 13.28 -17.97
CA ASP A 161 13.99 12.69 -19.29
C ASP A 161 13.62 11.18 -19.21
N SER A 162 13.22 10.72 -18.03
CA SER A 162 12.76 9.34 -17.84
C SER A 162 11.54 9.02 -18.69
N ASP A 163 11.55 7.86 -19.33
CA ASP A 163 10.40 7.30 -20.07
C ASP A 163 9.27 6.78 -19.13
N GLU A 164 9.52 6.77 -17.83
CA GLU A 164 8.53 6.35 -16.83
C GLU A 164 7.33 7.30 -16.78
N ASP A 165 6.11 6.75 -16.84
CA ASP A 165 4.87 7.53 -16.72
C ASP A 165 4.75 8.12 -15.30
N ILE A 166 5.15 9.36 -15.13
CA ILE A 166 5.06 10.11 -13.86
C ILE A 166 3.63 10.12 -13.29
N ASN A 167 2.61 10.00 -14.14
CA ASN A 167 1.21 10.03 -13.67
C ASN A 167 0.87 8.83 -12.77
N LYS A 168 1.53 7.69 -12.94
CA LYS A 168 1.30 6.54 -12.02
C LYS A 168 1.76 6.86 -10.59
N TYR A 169 2.85 7.59 -10.43
CA TYR A 169 3.38 8.03 -9.13
C TYR A 169 2.49 9.13 -8.52
N LEU A 170 2.02 10.07 -9.34
CA LEU A 170 1.09 11.12 -8.90
C LEU A 170 -0.23 10.51 -8.43
N ARG A 171 -0.81 9.58 -9.18
CA ARG A 171 -2.04 8.86 -8.77
C ARG A 171 -1.84 8.12 -7.45
N MET A 172 -0.69 7.45 -7.28
CA MET A 172 -0.40 6.75 -6.01
C MET A 172 -0.27 7.73 -4.85
N ARG A 173 0.40 8.86 -5.03
CA ARG A 173 0.50 9.92 -4.02
C ARG A 173 -0.89 10.46 -3.63
N ASP A 174 -1.75 10.73 -4.61
CA ASP A 174 -3.10 11.22 -4.35
C ASP A 174 -3.96 10.16 -3.63
N THR A 175 -3.79 8.88 -3.97
CA THR A 175 -4.40 7.76 -3.25
C THR A 175 -3.95 7.73 -1.80
N ILE A 176 -2.65 7.83 -1.55
CA ILE A 176 -2.08 7.84 -0.18
C ILE A 176 -2.63 9.03 0.61
N ASN A 177 -2.68 10.22 0.04
CA ASN A 177 -3.24 11.41 0.69
C ASN A 177 -4.71 11.21 1.07
N PHE A 178 -5.50 10.57 0.19
CA PHE A 178 -6.87 10.19 0.51
C PHE A 178 -6.92 9.26 1.73
N TYR A 179 -6.08 8.23 1.78
CA TYR A 179 -6.03 7.28 2.90
C TYR A 179 -5.54 7.94 4.20
N ILE A 180 -4.60 8.88 4.15
CA ILE A 180 -4.18 9.67 5.32
C ILE A 180 -5.36 10.45 5.90
N GLY A 181 -6.11 11.17 5.05
CA GLY A 181 -7.30 11.92 5.49
C GLY A 181 -8.38 11.02 6.07
N TYR A 182 -8.60 9.88 5.42
CA TYR A 182 -9.58 8.89 5.82
C TYR A 182 -9.27 8.25 7.16
N GLU A 183 -8.04 7.77 7.34
CA GLU A 183 -7.59 7.16 8.59
C GLU A 183 -7.57 8.17 9.75
N ASN A 184 -7.13 9.40 9.52
CA ASN A 184 -7.19 10.46 10.52
C ASN A 184 -8.62 10.70 11.01
N LYS A 185 -9.59 10.76 10.08
CA LYS A 185 -11.01 10.93 10.42
C LYS A 185 -11.53 9.76 11.24
N PHE A 186 -11.19 8.52 10.83
CA PHE A 186 -11.58 7.32 11.57
C PHE A 186 -11.03 7.32 12.99
N GLN A 187 -9.73 7.58 13.16
CA GLN A 187 -9.08 7.63 14.47
C GLN A 187 -9.65 8.76 15.36
N SER A 188 -9.93 9.94 14.79
CA SER A 188 -10.58 11.04 15.50
C SER A 188 -11.98 10.65 15.99
N ASN A 189 -12.75 9.93 15.17
CA ASN A 189 -14.06 9.41 15.56
C ASN A 189 -13.94 8.37 16.70
N LEU A 190 -12.93 7.48 16.65
CA LEU A 190 -12.68 6.54 17.75
C LEU A 190 -12.34 7.24 19.06
N GLU A 191 -11.48 8.27 19.02
CA GLU A 191 -11.16 9.06 20.20
C GLU A 191 -12.41 9.77 20.76
N THR A 192 -13.29 10.23 19.89
CA THR A 192 -14.59 10.81 20.31
C THR A 192 -15.46 9.77 21.03
N LEU A 193 -15.54 8.52 20.51
CA LEU A 193 -16.30 7.46 21.17
C LEU A 193 -15.77 7.13 22.57
N LYS A 194 -14.45 7.16 22.78
CA LYS A 194 -13.82 6.88 24.08
C LYS A 194 -14.13 7.90 25.17
N GLN A 195 -14.66 9.08 24.79
CA GLN A 195 -15.07 10.12 25.76
C GLN A 195 -16.42 9.82 26.42
N TYR A 196 -17.17 8.85 25.91
CA TYR A 196 -18.49 8.49 26.40
C TYR A 196 -18.46 7.09 27.03
N ASP A 197 -19.31 6.89 28.03
CA ASP A 197 -19.58 5.54 28.53
C ASP A 197 -20.26 4.70 27.43
N LYS A 198 -19.92 3.41 27.36
CA LYS A 198 -20.53 2.50 26.40
C LYS A 198 -22.06 2.51 26.47
N SER A 199 -22.62 2.66 27.68
CA SER A 199 -24.08 2.73 27.92
C SER A 199 -24.74 3.99 27.36
N GLU A 200 -23.98 4.97 26.94
CA GLU A 200 -24.47 6.17 26.28
C GLU A 200 -24.43 6.08 24.75
N LEU A 201 -23.74 5.10 24.21
CA LEU A 201 -23.52 4.95 22.78
C LEU A 201 -24.38 3.83 22.20
N PHE A 202 -24.92 4.06 21.01
CA PHE A 202 -25.65 3.07 20.25
C PHE A 202 -25.33 3.14 18.74
N THR A 203 -25.49 2.01 18.08
CA THR A 203 -25.39 1.92 16.62
C THR A 203 -26.78 1.94 16.02
N ILE A 204 -26.99 2.74 14.97
CA ILE A 204 -28.24 2.78 14.21
C ILE A 204 -28.11 1.81 13.03
N THR A 205 -29.00 0.83 12.95
CA THR A 205 -29.07 -0.18 11.88
C THR A 205 -30.39 -0.08 11.11
N GLY A 206 -30.44 -0.76 9.96
CA GLY A 206 -31.66 -0.89 9.17
C GLY A 206 -32.05 0.35 8.35
N ARG A 207 -31.20 1.35 8.25
CA ARG A 207 -31.47 2.58 7.49
C ARG A 207 -31.90 2.35 6.05
N GLN A 208 -31.34 1.34 5.39
CA GLN A 208 -31.67 1.00 4.00
C GLN A 208 -33.14 0.66 3.76
N PHE A 209 -33.87 0.33 4.81
CA PHE A 209 -35.31 0.01 4.74
C PHE A 209 -36.21 1.25 4.85
N TYR A 210 -35.65 2.40 5.21
CA TYR A 210 -36.38 3.65 5.40
C TYR A 210 -36.02 4.66 4.30
N ARG A 211 -36.98 4.96 3.41
CA ARG A 211 -36.80 5.83 2.22
C ARG A 211 -36.86 7.32 2.53
N ASN A 212 -36.51 7.73 3.76
CA ASN A 212 -36.47 9.14 4.10
C ASN A 212 -35.23 9.84 3.55
N LYS A 213 -35.32 11.15 3.33
CA LYS A 213 -34.22 12.00 2.83
C LYS A 213 -33.48 12.73 3.96
N ILE A 214 -33.62 12.25 5.21
CA ILE A 214 -32.97 12.90 6.35
C ILE A 214 -31.48 12.80 6.22
N ASN A 215 -30.81 13.95 6.16
CA ASN A 215 -29.36 14.03 6.20
C ASN A 215 -28.89 13.95 7.66
N LEU A 216 -28.16 12.89 8.01
CA LEU A 216 -27.61 12.69 9.34
C LEU A 216 -26.35 13.56 9.51
N THR A 217 -26.48 14.60 10.29
CA THR A 217 -25.38 15.51 10.63
C THR A 217 -25.08 15.47 12.11
N LEU A 218 -23.83 15.75 12.51
CA LEU A 218 -23.42 15.82 13.90
C LEU A 218 -24.38 16.70 14.72
N GLY A 219 -24.85 16.19 15.84
CA GLY A 219 -25.76 16.90 16.74
C GLY A 219 -27.24 16.80 16.38
N LEU A 220 -27.61 16.16 15.26
CA LEU A 220 -29.01 15.97 14.88
C LEU A 220 -29.76 15.30 16.04
N PRO A 221 -30.86 15.92 16.54
CA PRO A 221 -31.68 15.34 17.62
C PRO A 221 -32.29 14.00 17.18
N LEU A 222 -32.18 13.01 18.06
CA LEU A 222 -32.78 11.70 17.88
C LEU A 222 -33.77 11.43 19.03
N LYS A 223 -34.78 10.62 18.73
CA LYS A 223 -35.73 10.08 19.71
C LYS A 223 -35.66 8.55 19.66
N LEU A 224 -35.48 7.90 20.79
CA LEU A 224 -35.45 6.45 20.95
C LEU A 224 -36.78 6.00 21.55
N VAL A 225 -37.47 5.10 20.85
CA VAL A 225 -38.80 4.61 21.25
C VAL A 225 -38.75 3.08 21.38
N LYS A 226 -39.05 2.57 22.55
CA LYS A 226 -39.16 1.12 22.78
C LYS A 226 -40.37 0.57 22.05
N GLU A 227 -40.20 -0.57 21.40
CA GLU A 227 -41.25 -1.30 20.68
C GLU A 227 -41.40 -2.72 21.25
N PRO A 228 -41.97 -2.90 22.48
CA PRO A 228 -42.05 -4.21 23.14
C PRO A 228 -42.93 -5.21 22.37
N ASP A 229 -43.83 -4.72 21.53
CA ASP A 229 -44.72 -5.52 20.70
C ASP A 229 -44.14 -5.78 19.30
N ASN A 230 -42.85 -5.51 19.08
CA ASN A 230 -42.19 -5.75 17.79
C ASN A 230 -42.12 -7.25 17.50
N GLU A 231 -42.65 -7.66 16.33
CA GLU A 231 -42.77 -9.08 15.95
C GLU A 231 -41.40 -9.79 15.81
N PHE A 232 -40.32 -9.04 15.53
CA PHE A 232 -38.98 -9.58 15.24
C PHE A 232 -38.04 -9.52 16.45
N ASP A 233 -38.19 -8.52 17.30
CA ASP A 233 -37.29 -8.29 18.43
C ASP A 233 -38.03 -7.57 19.57
N LYS A 234 -38.22 -8.26 20.68
CA LYS A 234 -38.92 -7.72 21.88
C LYS A 234 -38.15 -6.58 22.54
N ASP A 235 -36.83 -6.54 22.30
CA ASP A 235 -35.97 -5.48 22.81
C ASP A 235 -35.79 -4.36 21.79
N ALA A 236 -36.60 -4.33 20.73
CA ALA A 236 -36.46 -3.32 19.67
C ALA A 236 -36.60 -1.89 20.24
N ILE A 237 -35.63 -1.05 19.85
CA ILE A 237 -35.68 0.39 20.12
C ILE A 237 -35.60 1.10 18.76
N ALA A 238 -36.72 1.69 18.34
CA ALA A 238 -36.80 2.45 17.12
C ALA A 238 -36.10 3.81 17.28
N VAL A 239 -35.41 4.26 16.25
CA VAL A 239 -34.73 5.55 16.21
C VAL A 239 -35.43 6.48 15.23
N TYR A 240 -35.81 7.64 15.72
CA TYR A 240 -36.47 8.69 14.93
C TYR A 240 -35.59 9.93 14.85
N ALA A 241 -35.65 10.61 13.72
CA ALA A 241 -35.12 11.96 13.52
C ALA A 241 -36.18 12.78 12.75
N GLN A 242 -36.43 14.02 13.15
CA GLN A 242 -37.45 14.88 12.53
C GLN A 242 -38.83 14.19 12.40
N ASP A 243 -39.21 13.42 13.43
CA ASP A 243 -40.44 12.61 13.53
C ASP A 243 -40.55 11.45 12.51
N GLU A 244 -39.54 11.19 11.73
CA GLU A 244 -39.48 10.04 10.82
C GLU A 244 -38.61 8.93 11.40
N LYS A 245 -39.07 7.67 11.33
CA LYS A 245 -38.26 6.51 11.69
C LYS A 245 -37.10 6.38 10.71
N ILE A 246 -35.87 6.30 11.24
CA ILE A 246 -34.64 6.19 10.46
C ILE A 246 -33.94 4.84 10.61
N GLY A 247 -34.38 4.00 11.52
CA GLY A 247 -33.79 2.70 11.80
C GLY A 247 -34.10 2.23 13.21
N TYR A 248 -33.26 1.33 13.70
CA TYR A 248 -33.31 0.77 15.02
C TYR A 248 -31.94 0.83 15.69
N VAL A 249 -31.92 0.77 17.01
CA VAL A 249 -30.70 0.45 17.76
C VAL A 249 -30.31 -1.00 17.45
N ALA A 250 -29.06 -1.22 17.07
CA ALA A 250 -28.57 -2.56 16.74
C ALA A 250 -28.61 -3.49 17.98
N ASN A 251 -29.05 -4.73 17.79
CA ASN A 251 -29.22 -5.71 18.88
C ASN A 251 -28.37 -7.00 18.71
N ASN A 252 -27.55 -7.09 17.67
CA ASN A 252 -26.63 -8.21 17.50
C ASN A 252 -25.22 -7.73 17.12
N ASP A 253 -24.23 -8.60 17.33
CA ASP A 253 -22.83 -8.26 17.16
C ASP A 253 -22.42 -7.96 15.70
N TYR A 254 -23.19 -8.44 14.71
CA TYR A 254 -22.92 -8.15 13.30
C TYR A 254 -23.37 -6.76 12.86
N THR A 255 -24.37 -6.22 13.51
CA THR A 255 -24.93 -4.88 13.19
C THR A 255 -24.52 -3.80 14.19
N LYS A 256 -23.90 -4.18 15.29
CA LYS A 256 -23.47 -3.29 16.38
C LYS A 256 -21.97 -3.02 16.32
N TYR A 257 -21.57 -1.78 16.43
CA TYR A 257 -20.17 -1.48 16.67
C TYR A 257 -19.76 -1.87 18.11
N LYS A 258 -18.57 -2.46 18.26
CA LYS A 258 -18.10 -3.04 19.54
C LYS A 258 -18.07 -2.07 20.73
N LEU A 259 -17.94 -0.77 20.48
CA LEU A 259 -17.92 0.28 21.52
C LEU A 259 -19.31 0.86 21.83
N THR A 260 -20.39 0.28 21.29
CA THR A 260 -21.77 0.72 21.54
C THR A 260 -22.56 -0.35 22.28
N SER A 261 -23.62 0.04 22.96
CA SER A 261 -24.59 -0.86 23.57
C SER A 261 -25.60 -1.38 22.55
N SER A 262 -26.06 -2.60 22.78
CA SER A 262 -27.19 -3.21 22.04
C SER A 262 -28.54 -2.64 22.54
N ALA A 263 -29.60 -2.88 21.77
CA ALA A 263 -30.94 -2.52 22.19
C ALA A 263 -31.31 -3.20 23.52
N SER A 264 -31.02 -4.52 23.67
CA SER A 264 -31.27 -5.26 24.92
C SER A 264 -30.46 -4.72 26.11
N GLU A 265 -29.20 -4.28 25.92
CA GLU A 265 -28.40 -3.67 26.98
C GLU A 265 -28.95 -2.31 27.42
N LEU A 266 -29.76 -1.65 26.58
CA LEU A 266 -30.34 -0.32 26.83
C LEU A 266 -31.78 -0.37 27.38
N GLN A 267 -32.50 -1.47 27.25
CA GLN A 267 -33.92 -1.57 27.64
C GLN A 267 -34.20 -1.06 29.06
N ASP A 268 -33.38 -1.49 30.01
CA ASP A 268 -33.54 -1.10 31.42
C ASP A 268 -32.84 0.19 31.83
N LYS A 269 -32.08 0.79 30.90
CA LYS A 269 -31.23 1.96 31.16
C LYS A 269 -31.77 3.28 30.63
N ILE A 270 -32.72 3.21 29.70
CA ILE A 270 -33.35 4.40 29.11
C ILE A 270 -34.85 4.42 29.38
N GLU A 271 -35.40 5.63 29.45
CA GLU A 271 -36.85 5.83 29.48
C GLU A 271 -37.44 5.56 28.10
N ASP A 272 -38.75 5.30 28.04
CA ASP A 272 -39.46 5.32 26.77
C ASP A 272 -39.43 6.76 26.19
N ASN A 273 -39.23 6.90 24.90
CA ASN A 273 -39.01 8.18 24.23
C ASN A 273 -37.71 8.92 24.66
N ALA A 274 -36.67 8.20 25.02
CA ALA A 274 -35.40 8.80 25.42
C ALA A 274 -34.83 9.70 24.30
N LYS A 275 -34.16 10.77 24.73
CA LYS A 275 -33.49 11.70 23.81
C LYS A 275 -32.11 11.20 23.43
N GLY A 276 -31.76 11.37 22.18
CA GLY A 276 -30.44 11.08 21.65
C GLY A 276 -29.92 12.15 20.70
N SER A 277 -28.72 11.99 20.27
CA SER A 277 -28.08 12.83 19.26
C SER A 277 -27.26 11.97 18.32
N TYR A 278 -27.32 12.25 17.04
CA TYR A 278 -26.45 11.63 16.07
C TYR A 278 -25.02 12.15 16.23
N LEU A 279 -24.04 11.26 16.19
CA LEU A 279 -22.63 11.63 16.25
C LEU A 279 -22.02 11.68 14.85
N PHE A 280 -21.86 10.52 14.22
CA PHE A 280 -21.24 10.43 12.89
C PHE A 280 -21.46 9.06 12.26
N TYR A 281 -21.14 8.99 10.98
CA TYR A 281 -20.92 7.74 10.27
C TYR A 281 -19.47 7.30 10.49
N LEU A 282 -19.31 6.19 11.20
CA LEU A 282 -18.01 5.54 11.40
C LEU A 282 -17.76 4.65 10.21
N ASP A 283 -16.74 4.96 9.44
CA ASP A 283 -16.38 4.23 8.23
C ASP A 283 -14.87 4.01 8.17
N ARG A 284 -14.47 2.77 7.87
CA ARG A 284 -13.09 2.42 7.63
C ARG A 284 -13.01 1.39 6.50
N TYR A 285 -12.57 1.82 5.32
CA TYR A 285 -12.31 1.00 4.13
C TYR A 285 -13.48 0.09 3.70
N ALA A 286 -14.72 0.51 3.95
CA ALA A 286 -15.94 -0.27 3.76
C ALA A 286 -16.08 -1.53 4.63
N GLU A 287 -15.09 -1.88 5.44
CA GLU A 287 -15.13 -3.00 6.37
C GLU A 287 -15.86 -2.66 7.67
N ILE A 288 -15.74 -1.39 8.10
CA ILE A 288 -16.42 -0.85 9.26
C ILE A 288 -17.33 0.26 8.77
N GLN A 289 -18.65 0.05 8.84
CA GLN A 289 -19.65 1.01 8.38
C GLN A 289 -20.82 1.09 9.35
N PHE A 290 -20.77 2.06 10.27
CA PHE A 290 -21.79 2.20 11.31
C PHE A 290 -22.24 3.65 11.49
N ASN A 291 -23.56 3.85 11.57
CA ASN A 291 -24.12 5.11 12.03
C ASN A 291 -24.16 5.12 13.58
N ILE A 292 -23.51 6.07 14.20
CA ILE A 292 -23.36 6.14 15.65
C ILE A 292 -24.20 7.29 16.21
N GLY A 293 -24.99 6.97 17.22
CA GLY A 293 -25.70 7.93 18.05
C GLY A 293 -25.31 7.82 19.52
N ARG A 294 -25.63 8.85 20.29
CA ARG A 294 -25.52 8.83 21.75
C ARG A 294 -26.84 9.18 22.43
N ILE A 295 -27.05 8.66 23.62
CA ILE A 295 -28.15 9.01 24.51
C ILE A 295 -27.80 10.31 25.22
N ILE A 296 -28.77 11.22 25.31
CA ILE A 296 -28.65 12.45 26.11
C ILE A 296 -29.31 12.18 27.48
N LYS A 297 -28.53 12.16 28.56
CA LYS A 297 -29.04 12.10 29.92
C LYS A 297 -29.66 13.46 30.29
N ASN A 298 -30.85 13.42 30.84
CA ASN A 298 -31.54 14.62 31.38
C ASN A 298 -30.81 15.18 32.58
#